data_1c2e9856b8ca467a5a97e87dec6014b7
#
_entry.id   1c2e9856b8ca467a5a97e87dec6014b7
#
_cell.length_a   1.000
_cell.length_b   1.000
_cell.length_c   1.000
_cell.angle_alpha   90.00
_cell.angle_beta   90.00
_cell.angle_gamma   90.00
#
_symmetry.space_group_name_H-M   'P 1'
#
loop_
_entity.id
_entity.type
_entity.pdbx_description
1 polymer ?
#
loop_
_entity_poly.entity_id
_entity_poly.type
_entity_poly.pdbx_seq_one_letter_code
_entity_poly.pdbx_strand_id
1 'polypeptide(L)'
;MNEAQPPLDIRKRSFRYVLRAIKLHRALQERKDGTCWILGKQYLRSATSIGANIEEAQAGETRADFIHKYGIAQKEAKESHYWLRLLAESGIVPVRLLTPLMRETEELYAVITAIIRKAKQAPKERG
;
A
#
# COMPACT_ATOMS: atom_id res chain seq x y z
N MET A 1 9.58 20.69 -14.73
CA MET A 1 9.63 19.82 -13.56
C MET A 1 10.01 20.64 -12.35
N ASN A 2 9.34 20.40 -11.26
CA ASN A 2 9.63 21.14 -10.05
C ASN A 2 10.59 20.36 -9.16
N GLU A 3 11.87 20.61 -9.34
CA GLU A 3 12.92 19.91 -8.61
C GLU A 3 13.04 20.37 -7.15
N ALA A 4 12.43 21.53 -6.84
CA ALA A 4 12.50 22.07 -5.50
C ALA A 4 11.63 21.32 -4.49
N GLN A 5 10.63 20.56 -4.98
CA GLN A 5 9.76 19.82 -4.08
C GLN A 5 10.31 18.42 -3.83
N PRO A 6 10.61 18.10 -2.57
CA PRO A 6 11.04 16.74 -2.26
C PRO A 6 9.90 15.76 -2.47
N PRO A 7 10.20 14.49 -2.74
CA PRO A 7 9.15 13.46 -2.79
C PRO A 7 8.44 13.39 -1.44
N LEU A 8 7.17 12.99 -1.47
CA LEU A 8 6.43 12.80 -0.24
C LEU A 8 7.08 11.71 0.60
N ASP A 9 7.16 11.96 1.90
CA ASP A 9 7.52 10.96 2.89
C ASP A 9 6.61 9.74 2.70
N ILE A 10 7.18 8.55 2.78
CA ILE A 10 6.43 7.31 2.61
C ILE A 10 5.23 7.21 3.57
N ARG A 11 5.37 7.76 4.79
CA ARG A 11 4.28 7.77 5.76
C ARG A 11 3.10 8.59 5.25
N LYS A 12 3.36 9.79 4.75
CA LYS A 12 2.31 10.64 4.19
C LYS A 12 1.73 10.03 2.94
N ARG A 13 2.58 9.46 2.10
CA ARG A 13 2.15 8.86 0.85
C ARG A 13 1.26 7.65 1.10
N SER A 14 1.63 6.78 2.02
CA SER A 14 0.82 5.62 2.35
C SER A 14 -0.49 6.01 3.02
N PHE A 15 -0.47 7.05 3.85
CA PHE A 15 -1.71 7.54 4.47
C PHE A 15 -2.69 8.04 3.40
N ARG A 16 -2.21 8.81 2.44
CA ARG A 16 -3.04 9.29 1.32
C ARG A 16 -3.57 8.13 0.48
N TYR A 17 -2.74 7.12 0.28
CA TYR A 17 -3.16 5.92 -0.44
C TYR A 17 -4.32 5.24 0.28
N VAL A 18 -4.22 5.09 1.60
CA VAL A 18 -5.28 4.47 2.40
C VAL A 18 -6.57 5.26 2.32
N LEU A 19 -6.49 6.60 2.33
CA LEU A 19 -7.68 7.43 2.17
C LEU A 19 -8.36 7.17 0.81
N ARG A 20 -7.57 6.98 -0.25
CA ARG A 20 -8.11 6.63 -1.57
C ARG A 20 -8.74 5.24 -1.56
N ALA A 21 -8.13 4.30 -0.84
CA ALA A 21 -8.67 2.95 -0.70
C ALA A 21 -10.03 2.96 0.00
N ILE A 22 -10.16 3.78 1.05
CA ILE A 22 -11.42 3.94 1.77
C ILE A 22 -12.49 4.49 0.83
N LYS A 23 -12.14 5.49 0.03
CA LYS A 23 -13.07 6.08 -0.93
C LYS A 23 -13.54 5.06 -1.95
N LEU A 24 -12.62 4.25 -2.47
CA LEU A 24 -12.99 3.18 -3.40
C LEU A 24 -13.91 2.18 -2.72
N HIS A 25 -13.57 1.74 -1.52
CA HIS A 25 -14.38 0.77 -0.80
C HIS A 25 -15.81 1.26 -0.61
N ARG A 26 -15.99 2.53 -0.23
CA ARG A 26 -17.32 3.11 -0.09
C ARG A 26 -18.11 3.05 -1.40
N ALA A 27 -17.46 3.37 -2.51
CA ALA A 27 -18.11 3.30 -3.82
C ALA A 27 -18.50 1.88 -4.18
N LEU A 28 -17.65 0.90 -3.84
CA LEU A 28 -17.93 -0.50 -4.11
C LEU A 28 -19.10 -1.02 -3.30
N GLN A 29 -19.29 -0.51 -2.07
CA GLN A 29 -20.41 -0.91 -1.21
C GLN A 29 -21.77 -0.49 -1.78
N GLU A 30 -21.79 0.51 -2.64
CA GLU A 30 -23.04 0.98 -3.25
C GLU A 30 -23.48 0.09 -4.41
N ARG A 31 -22.62 -0.80 -4.89
CA ARG A 31 -22.97 -1.73 -5.97
C ARG A 31 -23.77 -2.90 -5.37
N LYS A 32 -24.76 -3.38 -6.12
CA LYS A 32 -25.56 -4.54 -5.71
C LYS A 32 -24.89 -5.82 -6.23
N ASP A 33 -23.73 -6.14 -5.64
CA ASP A 33 -22.93 -7.26 -6.10
C ASP A 33 -22.12 -7.79 -4.92
N GLY A 34 -22.50 -8.98 -4.44
CA GLY A 34 -21.86 -9.60 -3.29
C GLY A 34 -20.38 -9.89 -3.51
N THR A 35 -20.00 -10.29 -4.72
CA THR A 35 -18.60 -10.55 -5.04
C THR A 35 -17.79 -9.25 -4.95
N CYS A 36 -18.36 -8.16 -5.47
CA CYS A 36 -17.74 -6.85 -5.36
C CYS A 36 -17.47 -6.46 -3.91
N TRP A 37 -18.44 -6.71 -3.03
CA TRP A 37 -18.30 -6.39 -1.60
C TRP A 37 -17.20 -7.22 -0.95
N ILE A 38 -17.14 -8.51 -1.26
CA ILE A 38 -16.13 -9.40 -0.69
C ILE A 38 -14.72 -8.97 -1.12
N LEU A 39 -14.53 -8.75 -2.43
CA LEU A 39 -13.23 -8.33 -2.95
C LEU A 39 -12.84 -6.95 -2.44
N GLY A 40 -13.80 -6.03 -2.38
CA GLY A 40 -13.57 -4.68 -1.86
C GLY A 40 -13.14 -4.69 -0.41
N LYS A 41 -13.73 -5.56 0.41
CA LYS A 41 -13.35 -5.70 1.82
C LYS A 41 -11.93 -6.22 1.96
N GLN A 42 -11.55 -7.22 1.16
CA GLN A 42 -10.18 -7.75 1.17
C GLN A 42 -9.17 -6.68 0.75
N TYR A 43 -9.53 -5.91 -0.27
CA TYR A 43 -8.67 -4.81 -0.69
C TYR A 43 -8.48 -3.78 0.44
N LEU A 44 -9.57 -3.35 1.07
CA LEU A 44 -9.49 -2.37 2.16
C LEU A 44 -8.62 -2.86 3.31
N ARG A 45 -8.79 -4.13 3.69
CA ARG A 45 -7.98 -4.74 4.75
C ARG A 45 -6.49 -4.69 4.41
N SER A 46 -6.11 -5.10 3.20
CA SER A 46 -4.70 -5.10 2.82
C SER A 46 -4.15 -3.68 2.67
N ALA A 47 -4.93 -2.77 2.11
CA ALA A 47 -4.50 -1.38 1.92
C ALA A 47 -4.27 -0.68 3.25
N THR A 48 -5.19 -0.83 4.21
CA THR A 48 -5.04 -0.22 5.54
C THR A 48 -3.83 -0.82 6.26
N SER A 49 -3.54 -2.10 6.04
CA SER A 49 -2.40 -2.76 6.65
C SER A 49 -1.07 -2.20 6.14
N ILE A 50 -1.00 -1.77 4.88
CA ILE A 50 0.21 -1.11 4.36
C ILE A 50 0.54 0.11 5.23
N GLY A 51 -0.44 1.00 5.38
CA GLY A 51 -0.24 2.24 6.13
C GLY A 51 0.05 2.00 7.60
N ALA A 52 -0.70 1.08 8.22
CA ALA A 52 -0.53 0.77 9.63
C ALA A 52 0.88 0.25 9.93
N ASN A 53 1.39 -0.65 9.10
CA ASN A 53 2.73 -1.21 9.31
C ASN A 53 3.83 -0.19 9.09
N ILE A 54 3.66 0.71 8.13
CA ILE A 54 4.62 1.80 7.92
C ILE A 54 4.65 2.74 9.13
N GLU A 55 3.48 3.08 9.68
CA GLU A 55 3.40 3.90 10.89
C GLU A 55 4.09 3.22 12.07
N GLU A 56 3.82 1.94 12.28
CA GLU A 56 4.41 1.18 13.37
C GLU A 56 5.92 1.04 13.21
N ALA A 57 6.41 0.93 11.98
CA ALA A 57 7.84 0.82 11.73
C ALA A 57 8.61 2.06 12.21
N GLN A 58 7.99 3.23 12.14
CA GLN A 58 8.63 4.48 12.58
C GLN A 58 8.81 4.52 14.09
N ALA A 59 7.98 3.79 14.82
CA ALA A 59 8.06 3.70 16.28
C ALA A 59 8.89 2.50 16.74
N GLY A 60 9.40 1.71 15.79
CA GLY A 60 10.18 0.51 16.10
C GLY A 60 11.50 0.85 16.80
N GLU A 61 11.90 -0.02 17.72
CA GLU A 61 13.09 0.21 18.53
C GLU A 61 14.38 -0.25 17.86
N THR A 62 14.29 -1.21 16.94
CA THR A 62 15.48 -1.81 16.32
C THR A 62 15.36 -1.83 14.80
N ARG A 63 16.51 -2.00 14.15
CA ARG A 63 16.52 -2.20 12.70
C ARG A 63 15.74 -3.45 12.30
N ALA A 64 15.84 -4.50 13.10
CA ALA A 64 15.10 -5.74 12.82
C ALA A 64 13.59 -5.51 12.83
N ASP A 65 13.09 -4.75 13.81
CA ASP A 65 11.67 -4.39 13.87
C ASP A 65 11.25 -3.56 12.67
N PHE A 66 12.07 -2.58 12.30
CA PHE A 66 11.83 -1.73 11.15
C PHE A 66 11.70 -2.56 9.88
N ILE A 67 12.68 -3.44 9.62
CA ILE A 67 12.69 -4.29 8.44
C ILE A 67 11.48 -5.24 8.46
N HIS A 68 11.15 -5.80 9.63
CA HIS A 68 10.02 -6.70 9.76
C HIS A 68 8.70 -6.01 9.40
N LYS A 69 8.47 -4.81 9.95
CA LYS A 69 7.24 -4.06 9.67
C LYS A 69 7.13 -3.65 8.21
N TYR A 70 8.23 -3.17 7.63
CA TYR A 70 8.24 -2.84 6.20
C TYR A 70 8.06 -4.08 5.34
N GLY A 71 8.55 -5.24 5.78
CA GLY A 71 8.32 -6.51 5.09
C GLY A 71 6.84 -6.88 5.05
N ILE A 72 6.11 -6.65 6.15
CA ILE A 72 4.66 -6.86 6.16
C ILE A 72 3.98 -5.88 5.21
N ALA A 73 4.34 -4.61 5.26
CA ALA A 73 3.79 -3.60 4.35
C ALA A 73 4.03 -3.98 2.88
N GLN A 74 5.20 -4.51 2.56
CA GLN A 74 5.54 -4.96 1.22
C GLN A 74 4.60 -6.08 0.76
N LYS A 75 4.37 -7.06 1.60
CA LYS A 75 3.45 -8.17 1.28
C LYS A 75 2.03 -7.67 1.10
N GLU A 76 1.59 -6.75 1.94
CA GLU A 76 0.24 -6.20 1.85
C GLU A 76 0.05 -5.35 0.61
N ALA A 77 1.10 -4.66 0.15
CA ALA A 77 1.04 -3.93 -1.11
C ALA A 77 0.86 -4.89 -2.28
N LYS A 78 1.58 -6.01 -2.27
CA LYS A 78 1.42 -7.05 -3.27
C LYS A 78 0.00 -7.59 -3.28
N GLU A 79 -0.54 -7.87 -2.10
CA GLU A 79 -1.90 -8.38 -1.96
C GLU A 79 -2.93 -7.34 -2.41
N SER A 80 -2.73 -6.08 -2.07
CA SER A 80 -3.62 -5.00 -2.50
C SER A 80 -3.71 -4.93 -4.02
N HIS A 81 -2.57 -5.05 -4.69
CA HIS A 81 -2.52 -5.05 -6.15
C HIS A 81 -3.31 -6.23 -6.73
N TYR A 82 -3.20 -7.38 -6.10
CA TYR A 82 -3.92 -8.58 -6.51
C TYR A 82 -5.44 -8.36 -6.47
N TRP A 83 -5.96 -7.79 -5.37
CA TRP A 83 -7.40 -7.53 -5.26
C TRP A 83 -7.89 -6.53 -6.30
N LEU A 84 -7.09 -5.48 -6.57
CA LEU A 84 -7.43 -4.52 -7.60
C LEU A 84 -7.47 -5.16 -8.99
N ARG A 85 -6.51 -6.04 -9.27
CA ARG A 85 -6.49 -6.77 -10.54
C ARG A 85 -7.73 -7.66 -10.69
N LEU A 86 -8.13 -8.33 -9.64
CA LEU A 86 -9.34 -9.16 -9.71
C LEU A 86 -10.57 -8.31 -10.00
N LEU A 87 -10.71 -7.16 -9.33
CA LEU A 87 -11.82 -6.26 -9.58
C LEU A 87 -11.85 -5.79 -11.04
N ALA A 88 -10.68 -5.50 -11.60
CA ALA A 88 -10.57 -5.01 -12.97
C ALA A 88 -10.81 -6.11 -13.99
N GLU A 89 -10.11 -7.24 -13.84
CA GLU A 89 -10.12 -8.29 -14.87
C GLU A 89 -11.38 -9.14 -14.84
N SER A 90 -12.10 -9.17 -13.72
CA SER A 90 -13.40 -9.80 -13.64
C SER A 90 -14.51 -8.98 -14.30
N GLY A 91 -14.23 -7.74 -14.67
CA GLY A 91 -15.22 -6.85 -15.26
C GLY A 91 -16.17 -6.20 -14.26
N ILE A 92 -15.95 -6.41 -12.95
CA ILE A 92 -16.82 -5.84 -11.91
C ILE A 92 -16.71 -4.31 -11.90
N VAL A 93 -15.47 -3.81 -12.04
CA VAL A 93 -15.20 -2.38 -12.09
C VAL A 93 -14.44 -2.06 -13.38
N PRO A 94 -14.83 -1.02 -14.12
CA PRO A 94 -14.06 -0.64 -15.31
C PRO A 94 -12.59 -0.39 -14.97
N VAL A 95 -11.71 -0.98 -15.77
CA VAL A 95 -10.27 -0.92 -15.49
C VAL A 95 -9.77 0.53 -15.39
N ARG A 96 -10.32 1.44 -16.19
CA ARG A 96 -9.88 2.85 -16.17
C ARG A 96 -10.07 3.52 -14.81
N LEU A 97 -11.04 3.05 -14.02
CA LEU A 97 -11.30 3.60 -12.69
C LEU A 97 -10.30 3.11 -11.66
N LEU A 98 -9.67 1.97 -11.91
CA LEU A 98 -8.74 1.35 -10.98
C LEU A 98 -7.27 1.60 -11.35
N THR A 99 -6.99 1.95 -12.59
CA THR A 99 -5.62 2.11 -13.07
C THR A 99 -4.78 3.07 -12.25
N PRO A 100 -5.27 4.28 -11.87
CA PRO A 100 -4.45 5.17 -11.06
C PRO A 100 -4.08 4.56 -9.71
N LEU A 101 -5.02 3.86 -9.08
CA LEU A 101 -4.77 3.24 -7.78
C LEU A 101 -3.85 2.04 -7.90
N MET A 102 -3.98 1.27 -8.98
CA MET A 102 -3.07 0.15 -9.25
C MET A 102 -1.64 0.64 -9.44
N ARG A 103 -1.46 1.74 -10.17
CA ARG A 103 -0.15 2.35 -10.37
C ARG A 103 0.46 2.83 -9.07
N GLU A 104 -0.34 3.47 -8.23
CA GLU A 104 0.16 3.93 -6.94
C GLU A 104 0.54 2.75 -6.05
N THR A 105 -0.22 1.66 -6.10
CA THR A 105 0.13 0.46 -5.36
C THR A 105 1.49 -0.10 -5.79
N GLU A 106 1.73 -0.13 -7.10
CA GLU A 106 3.01 -0.59 -7.64
C GLU A 106 4.16 0.29 -7.20
N GLU A 107 3.94 1.61 -7.18
CA GLU A 107 4.97 2.55 -6.76
C GLU A 107 5.25 2.45 -5.27
N LEU A 108 4.22 2.29 -4.45
CA LEU A 108 4.41 2.06 -3.01
C LEU A 108 5.23 0.80 -2.78
N TYR A 109 4.90 -0.28 -3.49
CA TYR A 109 5.66 -1.52 -3.40
C TYR A 109 7.13 -1.29 -3.74
N ALA A 110 7.41 -0.56 -4.81
CA ALA A 110 8.78 -0.29 -5.24
C ALA A 110 9.55 0.54 -4.20
N VAL A 111 8.90 1.58 -3.66
CA VAL A 111 9.52 2.43 -2.64
C VAL A 111 9.80 1.64 -1.37
N ILE A 112 8.83 0.84 -0.92
CA ILE A 112 8.97 -0.01 0.27
C ILE A 112 10.13 -0.99 0.06
N THR A 113 10.19 -1.62 -1.12
CA THR A 113 11.27 -2.56 -1.44
C THR A 113 12.63 -1.88 -1.37
N ALA A 114 12.74 -0.66 -1.90
CA ALA A 114 14.00 0.11 -1.84
C ALA A 114 14.38 0.46 -0.41
N ILE A 115 13.42 0.81 0.42
CA ILE A 115 13.65 1.12 1.84
C ILE A 115 14.19 -0.11 2.57
N ILE A 116 13.59 -1.27 2.33
CA ILE A 116 14.04 -2.52 2.95
C ILE A 116 15.47 -2.85 2.53
N ARG A 117 15.76 -2.73 1.23
CA ARG A 117 17.10 -3.02 0.71
C ARG A 117 18.14 -2.11 1.34
N LYS A 118 17.84 -0.83 1.42
CA LYS A 118 18.73 0.15 2.02
C LYS A 118 18.97 -0.14 3.51
N ALA A 119 17.91 -0.49 4.24
CA ALA A 119 18.01 -0.82 5.65
C ALA A 119 18.88 -2.05 5.89
N LYS A 120 18.78 -3.06 5.02
CA LYS A 120 19.57 -4.28 5.12
C LYS A 120 21.05 -4.05 4.81
N GLN A 121 21.37 -3.05 3.99
CA GLN A 121 22.73 -2.73 3.61
C GLN A 121 23.42 -1.78 4.58
N ALA A 122 22.68 -1.17 5.49
CA ALA A 122 23.25 -0.23 6.43
C ALA A 122 24.24 -0.94 7.38
N PRO A 123 25.32 -0.26 7.84
CA PRO A 123 26.23 -0.85 8.80
C PRO A 123 25.49 -1.27 10.06
N LYS A 124 25.94 -2.37 10.69
CA LYS A 124 25.35 -2.80 11.95
C LYS A 124 25.61 -1.77 13.02
N GLU A 125 24.59 -1.50 13.82
CA GLU A 125 24.76 -0.62 14.97
C GLU A 125 25.70 -1.29 15.98
N ARG A 126 26.57 -0.50 16.57
CA ARG A 126 27.40 -0.97 17.64
C ARG A 126 26.61 -0.88 18.93
N GLY A 127 26.44 -2.01 19.55
CA GLY A 127 25.69 -2.08 20.79
C GLY A 127 26.34 -1.39 21.94
#